data_549f92ba4385d6c531b81a016999ec9a
#
_entry.id   549f92ba4385d6c531b81a016999ec9a
#
_cell.length_a   1.000
_cell.length_b   1.000
_cell.length_c   1.000
_cell.angle_alpha   90.00
_cell.angle_beta   90.00
_cell.angle_gamma   90.00
#
_symmetry.space_group_name_H-M   'P 1'
#
loop_
_entity.id
_entity.type
_entity.pdbx_description
1 polymer ?
#
loop_
_entity_poly.entity_id
_entity_poly.type
_entity_poly.pdbx_seq_one_letter_code
_entity_poly.pdbx_strand_id
1 'polypeptide(L)'
;MQKDKTNLPKGWHKAFYTLWLGCFITGMGYSMTMPFISLFISDLGNYSKLQINLYSGLAFAMTFIAQAIVSPYWGNLADRKGRKLMCMRASGVMALTITLTGLAPNAIYIVVMRFIQGAFSGYINNATVLMAGETPHERSGWVMSQMMTAGTAGNLVGPLLGGALSSFFGNLFGGAWGYRIPFFITGVLMFLVFSGTTFFVHEDFTPISREKMKPMKEIMKSLPSVKLIVVMFITTMLVQSSTMSIDPIVSLYVKSMMPHSRDVALVAGIVAATPGLGTLIAASKIGHKMDEIGPLKVLRIGLIVGFVLFIPMALTNNPWVLAGLRFLLGIASAGMLPAAQTVLTLSTPSESFGRIFSYNQSFQAIGAVL
;
A
#
# COMPACT_ATOMS: atom_id res chain seq x y z
N MET A 1 15.36 0.00 -35.07
CA MET A 1 15.68 1.41 -34.79
C MET A 1 16.17 1.50 -33.37
N GLN A 2 17.49 1.67 -33.16
CA GLN A 2 18.05 1.98 -31.84
C GLN A 2 17.58 3.40 -31.46
N LYS A 3 16.66 3.52 -30.50
CA LYS A 3 16.35 4.81 -29.87
C LYS A 3 17.65 5.32 -29.23
N ASP A 4 18.01 6.54 -29.56
CA ASP A 4 19.19 7.24 -29.05
C ASP A 4 19.21 7.17 -27.51
N LYS A 5 20.26 6.59 -26.93
CA LYS A 5 20.32 6.13 -25.53
C LYS A 5 20.37 7.26 -24.48
N THR A 6 20.34 8.54 -24.91
CA THR A 6 20.53 9.70 -24.03
C THR A 6 19.38 10.69 -23.99
N ASN A 7 18.43 10.65 -24.94
CA ASN A 7 17.34 11.63 -25.01
C ASN A 7 16.04 11.07 -24.44
N LEU A 8 15.56 11.67 -23.35
CA LEU A 8 14.24 11.39 -22.80
C LEU A 8 13.14 11.85 -23.76
N PRO A 9 12.02 11.10 -23.92
CA PRO A 9 10.91 11.48 -24.78
C PRO A 9 10.34 12.86 -24.43
N LYS A 10 9.82 13.58 -25.43
CA LYS A 10 9.12 14.85 -25.19
C LYS A 10 7.96 14.63 -24.22
N GLY A 11 7.91 15.46 -23.15
CA GLY A 11 6.86 15.32 -22.12
C GLY A 11 7.18 14.34 -20.99
N TRP A 12 8.30 13.60 -21.04
CA TRP A 12 8.71 12.64 -20.03
C TRP A 12 8.70 13.24 -18.60
N HIS A 13 9.27 14.44 -18.43
CA HIS A 13 9.31 15.11 -17.12
C HIS A 13 7.90 15.39 -16.57
N LYS A 14 6.97 15.84 -17.43
CA LYS A 14 5.57 16.08 -17.01
C LYS A 14 4.90 14.78 -16.59
N ALA A 15 5.05 13.72 -17.37
CA ALA A 15 4.53 12.41 -17.04
C ALA A 15 5.13 11.86 -15.74
N PHE A 16 6.47 11.97 -15.58
CA PHE A 16 7.17 11.53 -14.39
C PHE A 16 6.66 12.22 -13.11
N TYR A 17 6.63 13.56 -13.08
CA TYR A 17 6.17 14.28 -11.88
C TYR A 17 4.68 14.07 -11.61
N THR A 18 3.85 13.96 -12.66
CA THR A 18 2.42 13.67 -12.50
C THR A 18 2.21 12.29 -11.89
N LEU A 19 2.89 11.26 -12.38
CA LEU A 19 2.78 9.90 -11.85
C LEU A 19 3.44 9.76 -10.49
N TRP A 20 4.57 10.44 -10.25
CA TRP A 20 5.22 10.48 -8.95
C TRP A 20 4.30 11.09 -7.89
N LEU A 21 3.72 12.24 -8.16
CA LEU A 21 2.76 12.90 -7.28
C LEU A 21 1.50 12.03 -7.11
N GLY A 22 1.06 11.38 -8.18
CA GLY A 22 -0.05 10.43 -8.14
C GLY A 22 0.23 9.24 -7.22
N CYS A 23 1.43 8.67 -7.24
CA CYS A 23 1.86 7.62 -6.33
C CYS A 23 1.89 8.10 -4.87
N PHE A 24 2.44 9.30 -4.63
CA PHE A 24 2.48 9.92 -3.31
C PHE A 24 1.07 10.14 -2.75
N ILE A 25 0.18 10.77 -3.53
CA ILE A 25 -1.22 11.05 -3.12
C ILE A 25 -1.99 9.73 -2.92
N THR A 26 -1.77 8.72 -3.76
CA THR A 26 -2.43 7.42 -3.61
C THR A 26 -2.01 6.73 -2.31
N GLY A 27 -0.71 6.70 -2.00
CA GLY A 27 -0.19 6.16 -0.73
C GLY A 27 -0.73 6.95 0.48
N MET A 28 -0.65 8.28 0.41
CA MET A 28 -1.15 9.17 1.45
C MET A 28 -2.67 8.99 1.67
N GLY A 29 -3.45 8.95 0.60
CA GLY A 29 -4.90 8.83 0.69
C GLY A 29 -5.35 7.49 1.27
N TYR A 30 -4.63 6.41 0.94
CA TYR A 30 -4.87 5.10 1.55
C TYR A 30 -4.59 5.13 3.05
N SER A 31 -3.43 5.58 3.46
CA SER A 31 -2.98 5.57 4.86
C SER A 31 -3.62 6.67 5.72
N MET A 32 -4.07 7.78 5.12
CA MET A 32 -4.74 8.87 5.81
C MET A 32 -6.10 8.46 6.39
N THR A 33 -6.79 7.54 5.75
CA THR A 33 -8.15 7.14 6.13
C THR A 33 -8.20 5.81 6.90
N MET A 34 -7.25 4.91 6.65
CA MET A 34 -7.29 3.54 7.20
C MET A 34 -7.31 3.46 8.73
N PRO A 35 -6.40 4.12 9.47
CA PRO A 35 -6.37 4.01 10.93
C PRO A 35 -7.62 4.58 11.62
N PHE A 36 -8.34 5.47 10.93
CA PHE A 36 -9.48 6.20 11.51
C PHE A 36 -10.85 5.58 11.20
N ILE A 37 -10.90 4.52 10.38
CA ILE A 37 -12.17 3.82 10.05
C ILE A 37 -12.88 3.32 11.31
N SER A 38 -12.14 2.78 12.27
CA SER A 38 -12.71 2.26 13.51
C SER A 38 -13.30 3.37 14.37
N LEU A 39 -12.65 4.54 14.44
CA LEU A 39 -13.20 5.72 15.12
C LEU A 39 -14.43 6.25 14.38
N PHE A 40 -14.37 6.29 13.05
CA PHE A 40 -15.52 6.71 12.23
C PHE A 40 -16.71 5.77 12.42
N ILE A 41 -16.52 4.44 12.41
CA ILE A 41 -17.59 3.49 12.69
C ILE A 41 -18.16 3.69 14.10
N SER A 42 -17.31 3.95 15.10
CA SER A 42 -17.76 4.18 16.48
C SER A 42 -18.63 5.43 16.64
N ASP A 43 -18.55 6.38 15.71
CA ASP A 43 -19.31 7.64 15.70
C ASP A 43 -20.60 7.56 14.84
N LEU A 44 -20.72 6.55 13.96
CA LEU A 44 -21.89 6.38 13.09
C LEU A 44 -23.13 5.82 13.80
N GLY A 45 -22.99 5.25 15.01
CA GLY A 45 -24.13 4.69 15.74
C GLY A 45 -23.73 3.90 16.99
N ASN A 46 -24.72 3.34 17.66
CA ASN A 46 -24.54 2.57 18.91
C ASN A 46 -24.06 1.14 18.61
N TYR A 47 -22.81 1.01 18.16
CA TYR A 47 -22.17 -0.30 17.96
C TYR A 47 -21.44 -0.76 19.23
N SER A 48 -21.56 -2.04 19.56
CA SER A 48 -20.74 -2.66 20.62
C SER A 48 -19.27 -2.67 20.20
N LYS A 49 -18.35 -2.77 21.19
CA LYS A 49 -16.89 -2.88 20.91
C LYS A 49 -16.58 -4.02 19.94
N LEU A 50 -17.25 -5.17 20.08
CA LEU A 50 -17.08 -6.32 19.19
C LEU A 50 -17.51 -5.99 17.74
N GLN A 51 -18.65 -5.31 17.58
CA GLN A 51 -19.14 -4.89 16.25
C GLN A 51 -18.21 -3.87 15.59
N ILE A 52 -17.68 -2.90 16.34
CA ILE A 52 -16.73 -1.92 15.81
C ILE A 52 -15.47 -2.63 15.31
N ASN A 53 -14.89 -3.54 16.11
CA ASN A 53 -13.73 -4.31 15.73
C ASN A 53 -14.01 -5.19 14.50
N LEU A 54 -15.15 -5.86 14.46
CA LEU A 54 -15.55 -6.72 13.34
C LEU A 54 -15.71 -5.93 12.04
N TYR A 55 -16.48 -4.82 12.06
CA TYR A 55 -16.69 -4.01 10.86
C TYR A 55 -15.40 -3.31 10.40
N SER A 56 -14.54 -2.88 11.32
CA SER A 56 -13.25 -2.28 10.97
C SER A 56 -12.32 -3.30 10.32
N GLY A 57 -12.23 -4.51 10.89
CA GLY A 57 -11.47 -5.62 10.31
C GLY A 57 -12.04 -6.04 8.96
N LEU A 58 -13.37 -6.16 8.83
CA LEU A 58 -14.02 -6.48 7.55
C LEU A 58 -13.77 -5.40 6.50
N ALA A 59 -13.86 -4.12 6.84
CA ALA A 59 -13.59 -3.02 5.91
C ALA A 59 -12.15 -3.06 5.38
N PHE A 60 -11.19 -3.41 6.25
CA PHE A 60 -9.81 -3.60 5.89
C PHE A 60 -9.64 -4.84 5.00
N ALA A 61 -10.12 -6.00 5.45
CA ALA A 61 -10.00 -7.28 4.75
C ALA A 61 -10.65 -7.26 3.37
N MET A 62 -11.84 -6.69 3.24
CA MET A 62 -12.58 -6.63 1.96
C MET A 62 -11.83 -5.86 0.89
N THR A 63 -11.04 -4.84 1.26
CA THR A 63 -10.19 -4.12 0.30
C THR A 63 -9.16 -5.06 -0.33
N PHE A 64 -8.47 -5.87 0.48
CA PHE A 64 -7.45 -6.80 0.00
C PHE A 64 -8.02 -8.04 -0.67
N ILE A 65 -9.15 -8.58 -0.17
CA ILE A 65 -9.86 -9.70 -0.83
C ILE A 65 -10.25 -9.31 -2.24
N ALA A 66 -10.89 -8.15 -2.41
CA ALA A 66 -11.27 -7.67 -3.72
C ALA A 66 -10.04 -7.47 -4.62
N GLN A 67 -8.98 -6.87 -4.10
CA GLN A 67 -7.72 -6.69 -4.83
C GLN A 67 -7.11 -8.03 -5.26
N ALA A 68 -7.05 -9.01 -4.37
CA ALA A 68 -6.49 -10.33 -4.68
C ALA A 68 -7.24 -11.04 -5.82
N ILE A 69 -8.58 -10.98 -5.79
CA ILE A 69 -9.44 -11.62 -6.79
C ILE A 69 -9.30 -10.96 -8.16
N VAL A 70 -9.28 -9.62 -8.22
CA VAL A 70 -9.36 -8.91 -9.51
C VAL A 70 -7.99 -8.53 -10.08
N SER A 71 -6.89 -8.59 -9.31
CA SER A 71 -5.55 -8.23 -9.79
C SER A 71 -5.12 -8.96 -11.06
N PRO A 72 -5.33 -10.29 -11.22
CA PRO A 72 -4.97 -11.00 -12.44
C PRO A 72 -5.77 -10.52 -13.67
N TYR A 73 -7.05 -10.18 -13.48
CA TYR A 73 -7.90 -9.63 -14.54
C TYR A 73 -7.39 -8.27 -15.03
N TRP A 74 -7.09 -7.37 -14.08
CA TRP A 74 -6.59 -6.04 -14.42
C TRP A 74 -5.19 -6.07 -15.02
N GLY A 75 -4.34 -6.99 -14.59
CA GLY A 75 -3.02 -7.21 -15.20
C GLY A 75 -3.15 -7.57 -16.67
N ASN A 76 -3.99 -8.55 -17.00
CA ASN A 76 -4.27 -8.95 -18.38
C ASN A 76 -4.88 -7.80 -19.22
N LEU A 77 -5.72 -6.97 -18.61
CA LEU A 77 -6.33 -5.84 -19.30
C LEU A 77 -5.31 -4.71 -19.53
N ALA A 78 -4.39 -4.49 -18.58
CA ALA A 78 -3.29 -3.53 -18.72
C ALA A 78 -2.38 -3.87 -19.90
N ASP A 79 -2.07 -5.15 -20.08
CA ASP A 79 -1.23 -5.63 -21.20
C ASP A 79 -1.92 -5.53 -22.57
N ARG A 80 -3.25 -5.32 -22.60
CA ARG A 80 -4.04 -5.17 -23.83
C ARG A 80 -4.45 -3.73 -24.13
N LYS A 81 -4.75 -2.93 -23.11
CA LYS A 81 -5.35 -1.59 -23.25
C LYS A 81 -4.46 -0.46 -22.77
N GLY A 82 -3.26 -0.79 -22.26
CA GLY A 82 -2.30 0.18 -21.74
C GLY A 82 -2.43 0.42 -20.26
N ARG A 83 -1.34 0.89 -19.69
CA ARG A 83 -1.18 1.15 -18.26
C ARG A 83 -1.76 2.50 -17.83
N LYS A 84 -1.75 3.50 -18.73
CA LYS A 84 -2.40 4.81 -18.51
C LYS A 84 -3.88 4.63 -18.17
N LEU A 85 -4.60 3.82 -18.96
CA LEU A 85 -6.02 3.54 -18.72
C LEU A 85 -6.24 2.90 -17.34
N MET A 86 -5.33 2.02 -16.91
CA MET A 86 -5.40 1.41 -15.58
C MET A 86 -5.15 2.41 -14.45
N CYS A 87 -4.25 3.37 -14.64
CA CYS A 87 -4.02 4.47 -13.69
C CYS A 87 -5.26 5.37 -13.58
N MET A 88 -5.84 5.77 -14.72
CA MET A 88 -7.05 6.60 -14.77
C MET A 88 -8.23 5.90 -14.07
N ARG A 89 -8.46 4.64 -14.41
CA ARG A 89 -9.51 3.82 -13.77
C ARG A 89 -9.31 3.77 -12.24
N ALA A 90 -8.10 3.45 -11.79
CA ALA A 90 -7.81 3.30 -10.36
C ALA A 90 -8.02 4.62 -9.61
N SER A 91 -7.46 5.73 -10.09
CA SER A 91 -7.60 7.04 -9.44
C SER A 91 -9.03 7.56 -9.49
N GLY A 92 -9.74 7.41 -10.61
CA GLY A 92 -11.12 7.88 -10.76
C GLY A 92 -12.11 7.13 -9.85
N VAL A 93 -12.01 5.79 -9.81
CA VAL A 93 -12.87 4.99 -8.92
C VAL A 93 -12.50 5.22 -7.46
N MET A 94 -11.21 5.35 -7.13
CA MET A 94 -10.79 5.71 -5.78
C MET A 94 -11.32 7.07 -5.34
N ALA A 95 -11.28 8.09 -6.21
CA ALA A 95 -11.86 9.40 -5.91
C ALA A 95 -13.34 9.30 -5.52
N LEU A 96 -14.10 8.56 -6.31
CA LEU A 96 -15.53 8.36 -6.07
C LEU A 96 -15.80 7.55 -4.79
N THR A 97 -15.17 6.39 -4.65
CA THR A 97 -15.44 5.47 -3.52
C THR A 97 -15.00 6.04 -2.18
N ILE A 98 -13.87 6.76 -2.14
CA ILE A 98 -13.39 7.41 -0.92
C ILE A 98 -14.33 8.54 -0.52
N THR A 99 -14.77 9.38 -1.47
CA THR A 99 -15.74 10.45 -1.21
C THR A 99 -17.06 9.87 -0.68
N LEU A 100 -17.58 8.83 -1.33
CA LEU A 100 -18.79 8.13 -0.90
C LEU A 100 -18.63 7.47 0.48
N THR A 101 -17.43 6.98 0.81
CA THR A 101 -17.16 6.47 2.16
C THR A 101 -17.30 7.57 3.22
N GLY A 102 -16.88 8.81 2.92
CA GLY A 102 -17.12 9.97 3.81
C GLY A 102 -18.60 10.31 4.04
N LEU A 103 -19.49 9.91 3.13
CA LEU A 103 -20.96 10.05 3.26
C LEU A 103 -21.63 8.84 3.91
N ALA A 104 -20.88 7.85 4.39
CA ALA A 104 -21.42 6.60 4.89
C ALA A 104 -22.49 6.83 5.97
N PRO A 105 -23.67 6.19 5.83
CA PRO A 105 -24.74 6.23 6.84
C PRO A 105 -24.57 5.15 7.92
N ASN A 106 -23.82 4.08 7.64
CA ASN A 106 -23.62 2.95 8.54
C ASN A 106 -22.32 2.17 8.22
N ALA A 107 -21.94 1.26 9.12
CA ALA A 107 -20.71 0.48 9.00
C ALA A 107 -20.68 -0.46 7.77
N ILE A 108 -21.83 -1.06 7.42
CA ILE A 108 -21.93 -1.99 6.27
C ILE A 108 -21.64 -1.25 4.97
N TYR A 109 -22.11 -0.03 4.84
CA TYR A 109 -21.84 0.82 3.67
C TYR A 109 -20.32 1.05 3.50
N ILE A 110 -19.59 1.31 4.60
CA ILE A 110 -18.14 1.44 4.57
C ILE A 110 -17.49 0.15 4.03
N VAL A 111 -17.90 -1.02 4.53
CA VAL A 111 -17.36 -2.32 4.08
C VAL A 111 -17.56 -2.51 2.57
N VAL A 112 -18.75 -2.20 2.05
CA VAL A 112 -19.05 -2.29 0.61
C VAL A 112 -18.20 -1.32 -0.21
N MET A 113 -18.06 -0.07 0.22
CA MET A 113 -17.23 0.92 -0.47
C MET A 113 -15.74 0.49 -0.46
N ARG A 114 -15.25 -0.09 0.61
CA ARG A 114 -13.89 -0.64 0.71
C ARG A 114 -13.67 -1.83 -0.22
N PHE A 115 -14.64 -2.71 -0.37
CA PHE A 115 -14.59 -3.79 -1.36
C PHE A 115 -14.47 -3.24 -2.78
N ILE A 116 -15.31 -2.26 -3.15
CA ILE A 116 -15.25 -1.62 -4.47
C ILE A 116 -13.90 -0.91 -4.67
N GLN A 117 -13.42 -0.18 -3.67
CA GLN A 117 -12.11 0.48 -3.72
C GLN A 117 -10.98 -0.52 -3.97
N GLY A 118 -10.98 -1.66 -3.27
CA GLY A 118 -10.00 -2.73 -3.47
C GLY A 118 -10.06 -3.33 -4.86
N ALA A 119 -11.28 -3.58 -5.38
CA ALA A 119 -11.51 -4.14 -6.70
C ALA A 119 -10.94 -3.24 -7.83
N PHE A 120 -10.86 -1.94 -7.62
CA PHE A 120 -10.35 -0.99 -8.61
C PHE A 120 -9.00 -0.38 -8.24
N SER A 121 -8.30 -0.90 -7.23
CA SER A 121 -6.98 -0.46 -6.80
C SER A 121 -5.88 -0.72 -7.85
N GLY A 122 -4.63 -0.33 -7.54
CA GLY A 122 -3.46 -0.66 -8.34
C GLY A 122 -2.83 0.51 -9.08
N TYR A 123 -3.08 1.76 -8.68
CA TYR A 123 -2.49 2.95 -9.30
C TYR A 123 -0.96 2.92 -9.28
N ILE A 124 -0.35 2.74 -8.09
CA ILE A 124 1.12 2.80 -7.91
C ILE A 124 1.83 1.78 -8.80
N ASN A 125 1.35 0.53 -8.84
CA ASN A 125 1.96 -0.52 -9.65
C ASN A 125 1.89 -0.20 -11.15
N ASN A 126 0.73 0.26 -11.62
CA ASN A 126 0.58 0.61 -13.04
C ASN A 126 1.39 1.85 -13.40
N ALA A 127 1.44 2.89 -12.55
CA ALA A 127 2.25 4.08 -12.75
C ALA A 127 3.76 3.74 -12.80
N THR A 128 4.22 2.84 -11.92
CA THR A 128 5.60 2.36 -11.88
C THR A 128 6.00 1.66 -13.17
N VAL A 129 5.18 0.72 -13.64
CA VAL A 129 5.45 -0.04 -14.87
C VAL A 129 5.32 0.85 -16.11
N LEU A 130 4.33 1.74 -16.15
CA LEU A 130 4.17 2.72 -17.22
C LEU A 130 5.41 3.58 -17.37
N MET A 131 5.85 4.19 -16.28
CA MET A 131 6.98 5.10 -16.32
C MET A 131 8.31 4.39 -16.60
N ALA A 132 8.47 3.14 -16.14
CA ALA A 132 9.61 2.31 -16.48
C ALA A 132 9.68 1.98 -17.98
N GLY A 133 8.52 1.74 -18.62
CA GLY A 133 8.42 1.47 -20.04
C GLY A 133 8.72 2.68 -20.93
N GLU A 134 8.38 3.88 -20.47
CA GLU A 134 8.66 5.15 -21.16
C GLU A 134 10.07 5.69 -20.90
N THR A 135 10.89 5.00 -20.11
CA THR A 135 12.23 5.40 -19.70
C THR A 135 13.29 4.51 -20.36
N PRO A 136 14.43 5.05 -20.80
CA PRO A 136 15.57 4.24 -21.26
C PRO A 136 15.98 3.20 -20.22
N HIS A 137 16.40 2.02 -20.71
CA HIS A 137 16.64 0.83 -19.86
C HIS A 137 17.65 1.10 -18.73
N GLU A 138 18.65 1.94 -18.98
CA GLU A 138 19.70 2.31 -18.03
C GLU A 138 19.16 3.12 -16.82
N ARG A 139 18.02 3.79 -16.97
CA ARG A 139 17.38 4.62 -15.91
C ARG A 139 16.07 4.04 -15.37
N SER A 140 15.59 2.95 -15.95
CA SER A 140 14.28 2.36 -15.57
C SER A 140 14.26 1.94 -14.10
N GLY A 141 15.34 1.36 -13.57
CA GLY A 141 15.47 0.98 -12.17
C GLY A 141 15.38 2.19 -11.22
N TRP A 142 16.03 3.30 -11.55
CA TRP A 142 15.92 4.54 -10.77
C TRP A 142 14.49 5.07 -10.77
N VAL A 143 13.82 5.09 -11.92
CA VAL A 143 12.43 5.54 -12.03
C VAL A 143 11.48 4.67 -11.21
N MET A 144 11.62 3.35 -11.30
CA MET A 144 10.83 2.41 -10.49
C MET A 144 11.02 2.68 -8.99
N SER A 145 12.25 2.87 -8.56
CA SER A 145 12.57 3.21 -7.16
C SER A 145 11.92 4.52 -6.74
N GLN A 146 11.96 5.57 -7.58
CA GLN A 146 11.32 6.86 -7.29
C GLN A 146 9.80 6.75 -7.14
N MET A 147 9.12 5.98 -8.01
CA MET A 147 7.67 5.76 -7.92
C MET A 147 7.28 5.01 -6.63
N MET A 148 8.04 3.98 -6.27
CA MET A 148 7.82 3.23 -5.03
C MET A 148 8.10 4.09 -3.79
N THR A 149 9.17 4.89 -3.81
CA THR A 149 9.50 5.83 -2.73
C THR A 149 8.41 6.89 -2.54
N ALA A 150 7.82 7.40 -3.64
CA ALA A 150 6.70 8.34 -3.56
C ALA A 150 5.51 7.72 -2.81
N GLY A 151 5.11 6.49 -3.16
CA GLY A 151 4.04 5.78 -2.48
C GLY A 151 4.32 5.56 -0.99
N THR A 152 5.55 5.14 -0.66
CA THR A 152 5.99 4.93 0.73
C THR A 152 6.00 6.23 1.53
N ALA A 153 6.50 7.33 0.95
CA ALA A 153 6.48 8.65 1.58
C ALA A 153 5.04 9.13 1.83
N GLY A 154 4.14 8.89 0.86
CA GLY A 154 2.71 9.16 1.04
C GLY A 154 2.11 8.36 2.19
N ASN A 155 2.40 7.06 2.25
CA ASN A 155 1.94 6.19 3.35
C ASN A 155 2.42 6.66 4.72
N LEU A 156 3.60 7.26 4.82
CA LEU A 156 4.12 7.82 6.06
C LEU A 156 3.39 9.10 6.47
N VAL A 157 3.17 10.01 5.52
CA VAL A 157 2.56 11.33 5.78
C VAL A 157 1.05 11.21 6.06
N GLY A 158 0.39 10.22 5.44
CA GLY A 158 -1.06 10.03 5.51
C GLY A 158 -1.63 9.98 6.92
N PRO A 159 -1.18 9.10 7.83
CA PRO A 159 -1.73 9.00 9.18
C PRO A 159 -1.57 10.28 10.00
N LEU A 160 -0.45 11.01 9.80
CA LEU A 160 -0.21 12.30 10.47
C LEU A 160 -1.22 13.34 10.01
N LEU A 161 -1.41 13.48 8.70
CA LEU A 161 -2.41 14.41 8.15
C LEU A 161 -3.83 13.99 8.53
N GLY A 162 -4.15 12.71 8.43
CA GLY A 162 -5.45 12.18 8.80
C GLY A 162 -5.78 12.45 10.27
N GLY A 163 -4.82 12.22 11.18
CA GLY A 163 -4.97 12.51 12.60
C GLY A 163 -5.13 14.01 12.88
N ALA A 164 -4.29 14.85 12.28
CA ALA A 164 -4.36 16.30 12.45
C ALA A 164 -5.67 16.89 11.92
N LEU A 165 -6.08 16.50 10.71
CA LEU A 165 -7.35 16.94 10.10
C LEU A 165 -8.56 16.46 10.91
N SER A 166 -8.57 15.19 11.33
CA SER A 166 -9.67 14.64 12.13
C SER A 166 -9.79 15.35 13.48
N SER A 167 -8.68 15.65 14.14
CA SER A 167 -8.67 16.38 15.41
C SER A 167 -9.12 17.83 15.21
N PHE A 168 -8.55 18.53 14.23
CA PHE A 168 -8.87 19.94 13.95
C PHE A 168 -10.35 20.13 13.60
N PHE A 169 -10.87 19.38 12.63
CA PHE A 169 -12.25 19.51 12.19
C PHE A 169 -13.25 18.89 13.18
N GLY A 170 -12.83 17.88 13.94
CA GLY A 170 -13.65 17.34 15.03
C GLY A 170 -13.87 18.35 16.15
N ASN A 171 -12.85 19.16 16.48
CA ASN A 171 -12.97 20.25 17.45
C ASN A 171 -13.81 21.44 16.92
N LEU A 172 -13.77 21.69 15.60
CA LEU A 172 -14.46 22.83 14.98
C LEU A 172 -15.95 22.56 14.69
N PHE A 173 -16.27 21.38 14.14
CA PHE A 173 -17.61 21.04 13.64
C PHE A 173 -18.31 19.91 14.42
N GLY A 174 -17.67 19.34 15.44
CA GLY A 174 -18.15 18.17 16.17
C GLY A 174 -17.64 16.84 15.61
N GLY A 175 -17.70 15.79 16.44
CA GLY A 175 -17.01 14.52 16.23
C GLY A 175 -17.22 13.87 14.86
N ALA A 176 -18.48 13.77 14.40
CA ALA A 176 -18.83 13.12 13.13
C ALA A 176 -18.11 13.72 11.91
N TRP A 177 -18.03 15.04 11.83
CA TRP A 177 -17.39 15.73 10.73
C TRP A 177 -15.86 15.61 10.76
N GLY A 178 -15.26 15.51 11.94
CA GLY A 178 -13.83 15.30 12.08
C GLY A 178 -13.35 14.06 11.32
N TYR A 179 -14.09 12.96 11.39
CA TYR A 179 -13.73 11.73 10.69
C TYR A 179 -14.14 11.71 9.22
N ARG A 180 -15.11 12.53 8.77
CA ARG A 180 -15.60 12.56 7.38
C ARG A 180 -14.71 13.41 6.47
N ILE A 181 -14.21 14.54 6.94
CA ILE A 181 -13.46 15.51 6.14
C ILE A 181 -12.17 14.92 5.52
N PRO A 182 -11.36 14.09 6.22
CA PRO A 182 -10.23 13.43 5.59
C PRO A 182 -10.58 12.61 4.34
N PHE A 183 -11.77 11.96 4.32
CA PHE A 183 -12.24 11.22 3.13
C PHE A 183 -12.56 12.16 1.98
N PHE A 184 -13.20 13.31 2.23
CA PHE A 184 -13.50 14.28 1.17
C PHE A 184 -12.24 14.91 0.60
N ILE A 185 -11.27 15.28 1.46
CA ILE A 185 -9.98 15.81 1.02
C ILE A 185 -9.25 14.77 0.15
N THR A 186 -9.20 13.51 0.60
CA THR A 186 -8.60 12.42 -0.18
C THR A 186 -9.31 12.23 -1.51
N GLY A 187 -10.64 12.29 -1.53
CA GLY A 187 -11.43 12.17 -2.76
C GLY A 187 -11.10 13.26 -3.78
N VAL A 188 -10.98 14.51 -3.33
CA VAL A 188 -10.58 15.64 -4.19
C VAL A 188 -9.15 15.43 -4.71
N LEU A 189 -8.20 15.06 -3.85
CA LEU A 189 -6.81 14.79 -4.27
C LEU A 189 -6.73 13.65 -5.29
N MET A 190 -7.49 12.57 -5.10
CA MET A 190 -7.53 11.46 -6.08
C MET A 190 -8.20 11.88 -7.40
N PHE A 191 -9.17 12.77 -7.37
CA PHE A 191 -9.74 13.36 -8.59
C PHE A 191 -8.72 14.23 -9.34
N LEU A 192 -7.89 15.00 -8.63
CA LEU A 192 -6.78 15.74 -9.22
C LEU A 192 -5.74 14.80 -9.84
N VAL A 193 -5.43 13.67 -9.19
CA VAL A 193 -4.56 12.61 -9.76
C VAL A 193 -5.16 12.03 -11.04
N PHE A 194 -6.46 11.73 -11.05
CA PHE A 194 -7.19 11.26 -12.23
C PHE A 194 -7.07 12.27 -13.38
N SER A 195 -7.35 13.54 -13.11
CA SER A 195 -7.28 14.62 -14.10
C SER A 195 -5.85 14.81 -14.61
N GLY A 196 -4.87 14.87 -13.70
CA GLY A 196 -3.45 14.99 -14.07
C GLY A 196 -2.98 13.83 -14.94
N THR A 197 -3.33 12.59 -14.58
CA THR A 197 -3.00 11.39 -15.36
C THR A 197 -3.65 11.44 -16.76
N THR A 198 -4.89 11.91 -16.84
CA THR A 198 -5.62 12.02 -18.11
C THR A 198 -4.96 13.01 -19.07
N PHE A 199 -4.62 14.20 -18.60
CA PHE A 199 -4.19 15.30 -19.45
C PHE A 199 -2.67 15.36 -19.67
N PHE A 200 -1.85 14.94 -18.71
CA PHE A 200 -0.39 15.14 -18.77
C PHE A 200 0.41 13.87 -19.04
N VAL A 201 -0.20 12.69 -18.93
CA VAL A 201 0.47 11.42 -19.19
C VAL A 201 0.13 10.95 -20.61
N HIS A 202 1.13 10.62 -21.40
CA HIS A 202 0.99 9.94 -22.69
C HIS A 202 1.67 8.58 -22.60
N GLU A 203 1.12 7.60 -23.25
CA GLU A 203 1.64 6.23 -23.30
C GLU A 203 1.73 5.80 -24.76
N ASP A 204 2.93 5.47 -25.21
CA ASP A 204 3.17 4.83 -26.51
C ASP A 204 2.96 3.33 -26.37
N PHE A 205 1.70 2.90 -26.46
CA PHE A 205 1.31 1.53 -26.15
C PHE A 205 1.30 0.62 -27.39
N THR A 206 2.02 -0.50 -27.29
CA THR A 206 1.95 -1.61 -28.26
C THR A 206 1.31 -2.84 -27.60
N PRO A 207 0.11 -3.28 -28.03
CA PRO A 207 -0.57 -4.43 -27.43
C PRO A 207 0.27 -5.71 -27.51
N ILE A 208 0.35 -6.44 -26.40
CA ILE A 208 0.99 -7.77 -26.40
C ILE A 208 -0.01 -8.80 -26.91
N SER A 209 0.34 -9.53 -28.00
CA SER A 209 -0.49 -10.59 -28.58
C SER A 209 -0.69 -11.76 -27.60
N ARG A 210 -1.92 -12.27 -27.55
CA ARG A 210 -2.32 -13.42 -26.70
C ARG A 210 -1.47 -14.68 -26.93
N GLU A 211 -0.99 -14.87 -28.16
CA GLU A 211 -0.23 -16.06 -28.58
C GLU A 211 1.16 -16.18 -27.93
N LYS A 212 1.71 -15.05 -27.41
CA LYS A 212 3.01 -15.03 -26.73
C LYS A 212 2.94 -15.29 -25.22
N MET A 213 1.75 -15.51 -24.67
CA MET A 213 1.57 -15.74 -23.24
C MET A 213 1.67 -17.24 -22.90
N LYS A 214 2.79 -17.68 -22.35
CA LYS A 214 2.92 -19.05 -21.81
C LYS A 214 1.95 -19.28 -20.65
N PRO A 215 1.21 -20.41 -20.58
CA PRO A 215 0.36 -20.73 -19.44
C PRO A 215 1.19 -20.92 -18.15
N MET A 216 0.60 -20.63 -16.98
CA MET A 216 1.30 -20.72 -15.69
C MET A 216 1.93 -22.10 -15.42
N LYS A 217 1.29 -23.17 -15.91
CA LYS A 217 1.78 -24.54 -15.78
C LYS A 217 3.14 -24.75 -16.49
N GLU A 218 3.37 -24.09 -17.60
CA GLU A 218 4.66 -24.13 -18.32
C GLU A 218 5.74 -23.29 -17.60
N ILE A 219 5.33 -22.13 -17.08
CA ILE A 219 6.23 -21.30 -16.27
C ILE A 219 6.70 -22.08 -15.04
N MET A 220 5.79 -22.72 -14.32
CA MET A 220 6.14 -23.51 -13.13
C MET A 220 7.12 -24.65 -13.46
N LYS A 221 7.03 -25.25 -14.64
CA LYS A 221 7.97 -26.30 -15.09
C LYS A 221 9.37 -25.75 -15.44
N SER A 222 9.46 -24.47 -15.81
CA SER A 222 10.74 -23.83 -16.17
C SER A 222 11.50 -23.25 -14.96
N LEU A 223 10.89 -23.27 -13.75
CA LEU A 223 11.50 -22.72 -12.54
C LEU A 223 12.55 -23.66 -11.95
N PRO A 224 13.72 -23.14 -11.51
CA PRO A 224 14.78 -23.95 -10.89
C PRO A 224 14.30 -24.65 -9.60
N SER A 225 13.43 -24.02 -8.80
CA SER A 225 12.87 -24.58 -7.58
C SER A 225 11.49 -23.99 -7.27
N VAL A 226 10.45 -24.71 -7.64
CA VAL A 226 9.04 -24.36 -7.31
C VAL A 226 8.84 -24.27 -5.78
N LYS A 227 9.46 -25.19 -5.02
CA LYS A 227 9.37 -25.24 -3.55
C LYS A 227 9.86 -23.92 -2.91
N LEU A 228 11.01 -23.39 -3.37
CA LEU A 228 11.56 -22.14 -2.85
C LEU A 228 10.61 -20.96 -3.12
N ILE A 229 10.03 -20.89 -4.33
CA ILE A 229 9.11 -19.82 -4.71
C ILE A 229 7.84 -19.88 -3.86
N VAL A 230 7.26 -21.05 -3.66
CA VAL A 230 6.08 -21.22 -2.80
C VAL A 230 6.40 -20.84 -1.33
N VAL A 231 7.56 -21.24 -0.83
CA VAL A 231 8.01 -20.83 0.52
C VAL A 231 8.13 -19.31 0.62
N MET A 232 8.67 -18.64 -0.42
CA MET A 232 8.76 -17.18 -0.42
C MET A 232 7.38 -16.52 -0.50
N PHE A 233 6.44 -17.06 -1.25
CA PHE A 233 5.06 -16.57 -1.27
C PHE A 233 4.41 -16.65 0.12
N ILE A 234 4.54 -17.79 0.80
CA ILE A 234 4.04 -17.96 2.17
C ILE A 234 4.76 -17.00 3.13
N THR A 235 6.07 -16.83 2.98
CA THR A 235 6.85 -15.91 3.81
C THR A 235 6.38 -14.46 3.64
N THR A 236 6.23 -13.99 2.40
CA THR A 236 5.72 -12.63 2.15
C THR A 236 4.28 -12.45 2.63
N MET A 237 3.44 -13.48 2.52
CA MET A 237 2.10 -13.50 3.08
C MET A 237 2.12 -13.32 4.61
N LEU A 238 2.96 -14.08 5.32
CA LEU A 238 3.08 -13.99 6.79
C LEU A 238 3.68 -12.66 7.24
N VAL A 239 4.68 -12.14 6.53
CA VAL A 239 5.24 -10.80 6.81
C VAL A 239 4.17 -9.73 6.65
N GLN A 240 3.39 -9.79 5.59
CA GLN A 240 2.32 -8.83 5.35
C GLN A 240 1.23 -8.93 6.40
N SER A 241 0.82 -10.15 6.78
CA SER A 241 -0.15 -10.38 7.86
C SER A 241 0.33 -9.78 9.17
N SER A 242 1.56 -10.07 9.58
CA SER A 242 2.11 -9.57 10.85
C SER A 242 2.28 -8.05 10.89
N THR A 243 2.60 -7.41 9.78
CA THR A 243 2.79 -5.95 9.73
C THR A 243 1.47 -5.19 9.66
N MET A 244 0.44 -5.76 9.03
CA MET A 244 -0.85 -5.08 8.79
C MET A 244 -1.94 -5.41 9.82
N SER A 245 -1.76 -6.44 10.67
CA SER A 245 -2.77 -6.90 11.64
C SER A 245 -3.20 -5.84 12.65
N ILE A 246 -2.33 -4.88 12.99
CA ILE A 246 -2.61 -3.85 13.98
C ILE A 246 -3.29 -2.62 13.36
N ASP A 247 -3.07 -2.36 12.09
CA ASP A 247 -3.50 -1.11 11.44
C ASP A 247 -5.00 -0.79 11.58
N PRO A 248 -5.94 -1.77 11.45
CA PRO A 248 -7.37 -1.49 11.58
C PRO A 248 -7.81 -1.07 12.99
N ILE A 249 -7.06 -1.48 14.01
CA ILE A 249 -7.44 -1.30 15.42
C ILE A 249 -6.53 -0.34 16.19
N VAL A 250 -5.44 0.17 15.58
CA VAL A 250 -4.46 1.02 16.28
C VAL A 250 -5.10 2.22 16.95
N SER A 251 -6.04 2.88 16.28
CA SER A 251 -6.71 4.07 16.83
C SER A 251 -7.66 3.73 17.99
N LEU A 252 -8.31 2.56 17.98
CA LEU A 252 -9.11 2.09 19.11
C LEU A 252 -8.21 1.69 20.29
N TYR A 253 -7.06 1.11 20.01
CA TYR A 253 -6.08 0.75 21.04
C TYR A 253 -5.53 2.01 21.72
N VAL A 254 -5.18 3.05 20.95
CA VAL A 254 -4.79 4.36 21.49
C VAL A 254 -5.96 4.99 22.26
N LYS A 255 -7.20 4.92 21.76
CA LYS A 255 -8.38 5.43 22.47
C LYS A 255 -8.58 4.75 23.82
N SER A 256 -8.31 3.44 23.93
CA SER A 256 -8.41 2.71 25.21
C SER A 256 -7.35 3.16 26.23
N MET A 257 -6.18 3.63 25.75
CA MET A 257 -5.12 4.19 26.63
C MET A 257 -5.39 5.65 27.04
N MET A 258 -6.21 6.39 26.25
CA MET A 258 -6.48 7.83 26.46
C MET A 258 -7.99 8.12 26.38
N PRO A 259 -8.84 7.54 27.23
CA PRO A 259 -10.32 7.56 27.05
C PRO A 259 -10.94 8.96 27.17
N HIS A 260 -10.26 9.91 27.83
CA HIS A 260 -10.77 11.27 28.10
C HIS A 260 -10.03 12.35 27.29
N SER A 261 -9.12 11.98 26.41
CA SER A 261 -8.38 12.93 25.58
C SER A 261 -9.18 13.36 24.35
N ARG A 262 -9.11 14.65 24.00
CA ARG A 262 -9.65 15.18 22.73
C ARG A 262 -8.74 14.89 21.55
N ASP A 263 -7.45 14.58 21.78
CA ASP A 263 -6.41 14.43 20.77
C ASP A 263 -6.14 12.96 20.40
N VAL A 264 -7.07 12.04 20.69
CA VAL A 264 -6.92 10.60 20.37
C VAL A 264 -6.57 10.39 18.92
N ALA A 265 -7.23 11.09 17.98
CA ALA A 265 -6.99 10.94 16.55
C ALA A 265 -5.58 11.39 16.14
N LEU A 266 -5.10 12.51 16.71
CA LEU A 266 -3.75 13.01 16.46
C LEU A 266 -2.70 12.01 16.99
N VAL A 267 -2.84 11.54 18.22
CA VAL A 267 -1.92 10.57 18.83
C VAL A 267 -1.95 9.24 18.07
N ALA A 268 -3.15 8.77 17.68
CA ALA A 268 -3.29 7.57 16.86
C ALA A 268 -2.61 7.73 15.49
N GLY A 269 -2.69 8.91 14.88
CA GLY A 269 -2.00 9.23 13.63
C GLY A 269 -0.48 9.18 13.79
N ILE A 270 0.06 9.73 14.88
CA ILE A 270 1.50 9.66 15.20
C ILE A 270 1.92 8.19 15.37
N VAL A 271 1.21 7.44 16.21
CA VAL A 271 1.50 6.02 16.46
C VAL A 271 1.43 5.20 15.17
N ALA A 272 0.46 5.47 14.29
CA ALA A 272 0.31 4.78 13.01
C ALA A 272 1.45 5.12 12.03
N ALA A 273 2.01 6.33 12.07
CA ALA A 273 3.08 6.77 11.17
C ALA A 273 4.47 6.27 11.58
N THR A 274 4.69 5.95 12.86
CA THR A 274 6.04 5.61 13.38
C THR A 274 6.71 4.42 12.68
N PRO A 275 6.04 3.32 12.27
CA PRO A 275 6.70 2.25 11.52
C PRO A 275 7.27 2.74 10.18
N GLY A 276 6.54 3.63 9.49
CA GLY A 276 6.99 4.22 8.24
C GLY A 276 8.27 5.04 8.40
N LEU A 277 8.37 5.83 9.49
CA LEU A 277 9.60 6.55 9.85
C LEU A 277 10.77 5.60 10.08
N GLY A 278 10.56 4.55 10.87
CA GLY A 278 11.58 3.52 11.11
C GLY A 278 12.07 2.87 9.82
N THR A 279 11.14 2.52 8.95
CA THR A 279 11.44 1.94 7.63
C THR A 279 12.27 2.89 6.76
N LEU A 280 11.89 4.16 6.64
CA LEU A 280 12.61 5.14 5.83
C LEU A 280 14.05 5.35 6.30
N ILE A 281 14.27 5.48 7.61
CA ILE A 281 15.60 5.68 8.19
C ILE A 281 16.48 4.44 7.99
N ALA A 282 15.91 3.26 8.11
CA ALA A 282 16.64 1.99 8.10
C ALA A 282 16.84 1.40 6.70
N ALA A 283 15.94 1.69 5.74
CA ALA A 283 15.88 1.00 4.45
C ALA A 283 17.20 0.99 3.70
N SER A 284 17.89 2.14 3.58
CA SER A 284 19.18 2.23 2.88
C SER A 284 20.25 1.39 3.57
N LYS A 285 20.39 1.50 4.91
CA LYS A 285 21.39 0.76 5.68
C LYS A 285 21.14 -0.75 5.65
N ILE A 286 19.87 -1.15 5.76
CA ILE A 286 19.48 -2.57 5.69
C ILE A 286 19.68 -3.11 4.28
N GLY A 287 19.44 -2.31 3.24
CA GLY A 287 19.72 -2.67 1.85
C GLY A 287 21.20 -2.99 1.63
N HIS A 288 22.11 -2.12 2.04
CA HIS A 288 23.54 -2.39 1.98
C HIS A 288 23.94 -3.61 2.81
N LYS A 289 23.35 -3.76 3.99
CA LYS A 289 23.64 -4.94 4.83
C LYS A 289 23.13 -6.24 4.20
N MET A 290 22.04 -6.18 3.45
CA MET A 290 21.51 -7.32 2.71
C MET A 290 22.47 -7.77 1.59
N ASP A 291 23.16 -6.83 0.93
CA ASP A 291 24.17 -7.14 -0.06
C ASP A 291 25.41 -7.83 0.57
N GLU A 292 25.77 -7.44 1.81
CA GLU A 292 26.93 -8.02 2.53
C GLU A 292 26.65 -9.42 3.10
N ILE A 293 25.54 -9.58 3.82
CA ILE A 293 25.27 -10.81 4.60
C ILE A 293 24.26 -11.75 3.95
N GLY A 294 23.65 -11.31 2.85
CA GLY A 294 22.66 -12.05 2.07
C GLY A 294 21.21 -11.84 2.54
N PRO A 295 20.25 -11.93 1.60
CA PRO A 295 18.85 -11.61 1.86
C PRO A 295 18.18 -12.55 2.88
N LEU A 296 18.50 -13.84 2.90
CA LEU A 296 17.91 -14.81 3.84
C LEU A 296 18.29 -14.54 5.30
N LYS A 297 19.51 -14.04 5.56
CA LYS A 297 19.90 -13.69 6.93
C LYS A 297 19.18 -12.43 7.41
N VAL A 298 19.07 -11.40 6.55
CA VAL A 298 18.32 -10.18 6.86
C VAL A 298 16.86 -10.51 7.14
N LEU A 299 16.23 -11.34 6.32
CA LEU A 299 14.84 -11.80 6.52
C LEU A 299 14.67 -12.50 7.87
N ARG A 300 15.58 -13.43 8.21
CA ARG A 300 15.52 -14.17 9.48
C ARG A 300 15.67 -13.25 10.70
N ILE A 301 16.63 -12.34 10.67
CA ILE A 301 16.83 -11.35 11.75
C ILE A 301 15.60 -10.48 11.91
N GLY A 302 15.06 -9.94 10.80
CA GLY A 302 13.85 -9.13 10.81
C GLY A 302 12.66 -9.85 11.45
N LEU A 303 12.42 -11.11 11.09
CA LEU A 303 11.33 -11.93 11.65
C LEU A 303 11.50 -12.17 13.15
N ILE A 304 12.72 -12.48 13.63
CA ILE A 304 13.00 -12.69 15.05
C ILE A 304 12.78 -11.40 15.83
N VAL A 305 13.35 -10.28 15.37
CA VAL A 305 13.20 -8.98 16.02
C VAL A 305 11.74 -8.54 16.03
N GLY A 306 11.03 -8.71 14.92
CA GLY A 306 9.59 -8.42 14.84
C GLY A 306 8.80 -9.23 15.88
N PHE A 307 9.03 -10.53 15.96
CA PHE A 307 8.37 -11.40 16.95
C PHE A 307 8.60 -10.92 18.41
N VAL A 308 9.85 -10.59 18.75
CA VAL A 308 10.19 -10.10 20.10
C VAL A 308 9.50 -8.76 20.41
N LEU A 309 9.38 -7.86 19.43
CA LEU A 309 8.75 -6.54 19.61
C LEU A 309 7.23 -6.62 19.78
N PHE A 310 6.55 -7.62 19.22
CA PHE A 310 5.09 -7.77 19.40
C PHE A 310 4.70 -8.03 20.86
N ILE A 311 5.55 -8.69 21.65
CA ILE A 311 5.26 -9.00 23.06
C ILE A 311 5.06 -7.72 23.90
N PRO A 312 6.04 -6.78 23.97
CA PRO A 312 5.86 -5.54 24.75
C PRO A 312 4.80 -4.62 24.11
N MET A 313 4.55 -4.69 22.80
CA MET A 313 3.49 -3.92 22.16
C MET A 313 2.11 -4.34 22.66
N ALA A 314 1.89 -5.63 22.91
CA ALA A 314 0.62 -6.15 23.43
C ALA A 314 0.41 -5.82 24.94
N LEU A 315 1.48 -5.57 25.66
CA LEU A 315 1.44 -5.34 27.14
C LEU A 315 1.45 -3.85 27.53
N THR A 316 1.77 -2.95 26.59
CA THR A 316 1.90 -1.52 26.93
C THR A 316 0.54 -0.84 27.06
N ASN A 317 0.42 0.03 28.06
CA ASN A 317 -0.74 0.92 28.28
C ASN A 317 -0.41 2.39 27.97
N ASN A 318 0.76 2.68 27.41
CA ASN A 318 1.20 4.03 27.09
C ASN A 318 1.35 4.18 25.56
N PRO A 319 0.62 5.12 24.92
CA PRO A 319 0.67 5.33 23.47
C PRO A 319 2.05 5.76 22.95
N TRP A 320 2.85 6.45 23.76
CA TRP A 320 4.20 6.87 23.38
C TRP A 320 5.21 5.71 23.40
N VAL A 321 5.06 4.79 24.37
CA VAL A 321 5.82 3.53 24.37
C VAL A 321 5.43 2.68 23.16
N LEU A 322 4.14 2.60 22.84
CA LEU A 322 3.64 1.93 21.64
C LEU A 322 4.23 2.53 20.37
N ALA A 323 4.29 3.88 20.27
CA ALA A 323 4.91 4.59 19.15
C ALA A 323 6.39 4.21 18.98
N GLY A 324 7.17 4.19 20.09
CA GLY A 324 8.57 3.78 20.07
C GLY A 324 8.77 2.34 19.64
N LEU A 325 7.94 1.41 20.14
CA LEU A 325 7.98 -0.01 19.74
C LEU A 325 7.59 -0.21 18.26
N ARG A 326 6.58 0.52 17.77
CA ARG A 326 6.19 0.51 16.36
C ARG A 326 7.28 1.10 15.46
N PHE A 327 7.99 2.12 15.91
CA PHE A 327 9.16 2.65 15.21
C PHE A 327 10.26 1.58 15.06
N LEU A 328 10.59 0.86 16.12
CA LEU A 328 11.55 -0.25 16.09
C LEU A 328 11.08 -1.40 15.17
N LEU A 329 9.77 -1.70 15.20
CA LEU A 329 9.17 -2.67 14.29
C LEU A 329 9.33 -2.23 12.82
N GLY A 330 9.17 -0.93 12.54
CA GLY A 330 9.43 -0.34 11.23
C GLY A 330 10.88 -0.55 10.76
N ILE A 331 11.86 -0.37 11.65
CA ILE A 331 13.26 -0.69 11.36
C ILE A 331 13.42 -2.16 11.00
N ALA A 332 12.88 -3.07 11.82
CA ALA A 332 12.98 -4.51 11.59
C ALA A 332 12.32 -4.93 10.26
N SER A 333 11.15 -4.35 9.94
CA SER A 333 10.39 -4.69 8.73
C SER A 333 10.98 -4.12 7.44
N ALA A 334 11.84 -3.08 7.52
CA ALA A 334 12.43 -2.42 6.36
C ALA A 334 13.17 -3.37 5.40
N GLY A 335 13.71 -4.48 5.91
CA GLY A 335 14.40 -5.50 5.11
C GLY A 335 13.58 -6.74 4.79
N MET A 336 12.45 -7.00 5.47
CA MET A 336 11.75 -8.29 5.36
C MET A 336 11.17 -8.54 3.96
N LEU A 337 10.33 -7.63 3.47
CA LEU A 337 9.74 -7.74 2.13
C LEU A 337 10.79 -7.61 1.01
N PRO A 338 11.70 -6.61 1.03
CA PRO A 338 12.75 -6.53 0.03
C PRO A 338 13.64 -7.77 -0.01
N ALA A 339 13.99 -8.34 1.14
CA ALA A 339 14.81 -9.56 1.19
C ALA A 339 14.09 -10.76 0.55
N ALA A 340 12.81 -10.97 0.86
CA ALA A 340 12.03 -12.04 0.24
C ALA A 340 11.85 -11.82 -1.27
N GLN A 341 11.63 -10.57 -1.71
CA GLN A 341 11.55 -10.21 -3.13
C GLN A 341 12.89 -10.43 -3.85
N THR A 342 14.02 -10.12 -3.21
CA THR A 342 15.35 -10.39 -3.77
C THR A 342 15.58 -11.89 -3.98
N VAL A 343 15.19 -12.74 -3.00
CA VAL A 343 15.27 -14.21 -3.17
C VAL A 343 14.40 -14.68 -4.33
N LEU A 344 13.17 -14.15 -4.46
CA LEU A 344 12.29 -14.45 -5.60
C LEU A 344 12.92 -14.04 -6.93
N THR A 345 13.52 -12.84 -6.99
CA THR A 345 14.20 -12.33 -8.19
C THR A 345 15.34 -13.25 -8.62
N LEU A 346 16.21 -13.63 -7.69
CA LEU A 346 17.36 -14.50 -7.95
C LEU A 346 16.96 -15.93 -8.35
N SER A 347 15.75 -16.35 -7.97
CA SER A 347 15.24 -17.71 -8.21
C SER A 347 14.28 -17.79 -9.40
N THR A 348 14.02 -16.69 -10.11
CA THR A 348 13.02 -16.63 -11.20
C THR A 348 13.69 -16.19 -12.50
N PRO A 349 13.53 -16.93 -13.62
CA PRO A 349 13.98 -16.49 -14.94
C PRO A 349 13.33 -15.16 -15.34
N SER A 350 14.08 -14.28 -16.02
CA SER A 350 13.64 -12.94 -16.43
C SER A 350 12.32 -12.93 -17.22
N GLU A 351 12.10 -13.95 -18.07
CA GLU A 351 10.88 -14.11 -18.87
C GLU A 351 9.61 -14.34 -18.01
N SER A 352 9.76 -14.90 -16.81
CA SER A 352 8.65 -15.27 -15.92
C SER A 352 8.46 -14.32 -14.74
N PHE A 353 9.36 -13.34 -14.61
CA PHE A 353 9.45 -12.43 -13.48
C PHE A 353 8.13 -11.71 -13.18
N GLY A 354 7.54 -11.04 -14.16
CA GLY A 354 6.30 -10.26 -13.97
C GLY A 354 5.14 -11.10 -13.44
N ARG A 355 5.00 -12.35 -13.92
CA ARG A 355 3.93 -13.24 -13.46
C ARG A 355 4.16 -13.77 -12.04
N ILE A 356 5.38 -14.19 -11.73
CA ILE A 356 5.73 -14.66 -10.38
C ILE A 356 5.50 -13.53 -9.35
N PHE A 357 5.88 -12.30 -9.68
CA PHE A 357 5.63 -11.13 -8.83
C PHE A 357 4.13 -10.80 -8.69
N SER A 358 3.32 -10.97 -9.74
CA SER A 358 1.87 -10.79 -9.66
C SER A 358 1.23 -11.81 -8.71
N TYR A 359 1.65 -13.07 -8.75
CA TYR A 359 1.20 -14.07 -7.78
C TYR A 359 1.68 -13.76 -6.35
N ASN A 360 2.93 -13.32 -6.20
CA ASN A 360 3.44 -12.89 -4.90
C ASN A 360 2.60 -11.74 -4.30
N GLN A 361 2.16 -10.78 -5.13
CA GLN A 361 1.24 -9.71 -4.70
C GLN A 361 -0.12 -10.26 -4.24
N SER A 362 -0.65 -11.31 -4.90
CA SER A 362 -1.88 -11.96 -4.45
C SER A 362 -1.69 -12.62 -3.08
N PHE A 363 -0.56 -13.30 -2.85
CA PHE A 363 -0.24 -13.86 -1.53
C PHE A 363 -0.06 -12.78 -0.47
N GLN A 364 0.59 -11.67 -0.78
CA GLN A 364 0.69 -10.52 0.13
C GLN A 364 -0.69 -9.94 0.45
N ALA A 365 -1.58 -9.82 -0.54
CA ALA A 365 -2.94 -9.34 -0.32
C ALA A 365 -3.75 -10.31 0.58
N ILE A 366 -3.59 -11.63 0.39
CA ILE A 366 -4.16 -12.63 1.29
C ILE A 366 -3.60 -12.46 2.72
N GLY A 367 -2.29 -12.24 2.84
CA GLY A 367 -1.64 -11.97 4.14
C GLY A 367 -2.20 -10.73 4.84
N ALA A 368 -2.52 -9.69 4.09
CA ALA A 368 -3.14 -8.48 4.65
C ALA A 368 -4.58 -8.71 5.14
N VAL A 369 -5.24 -9.79 4.70
CA VAL A 369 -6.60 -10.19 5.15
C VAL A 369 -6.54 -10.98 6.46
N LEU A 370 -5.51 -11.82 6.62
CA LEU A 370 -5.31 -12.67 7.80
C LEU A 370 -4.87 -11.87 9.03
#